data_7e7e273c3ca083c24a7cbf122c3befc4
#
_entry.id   7e7e273c3ca083c24a7cbf122c3befc4
#
_cell.length_a   1.000
_cell.length_b   1.000
_cell.length_c   1.000
_cell.angle_alpha   90.00
_cell.angle_beta   90.00
_cell.angle_gamma   90.00
#
_symmetry.space_group_name_H-M   'P 1'
#
loop_
_entity.id
_entity.type
_entity.pdbx_description
1 polymer ?
#
loop_
_entity_poly.entity_id
_entity_poly.type
_entity_poly.pdbx_seq_one_letter_code
_entity_poly.pdbx_strand_id
1 'polypeptide(L)'
;MKGSRRYIVLGVLLALVLLGKINTWSDDYSQVEAFRGAQLEEQVFYPLKARNINATGLATLTVGDRTYHSRSGDIQVNDNLRLMGSLDLVQELFGASAHLYEDGKILLERNGDRFRFQTDQVEAARNEDLILLEDAPFIREDVCYLPLKDLCDQFSCSYAWDEAACAATMESGNADAFLPDRYDLRARDRAPEILDQGSTSTCWAYAALGALSSELLPLEKTAYSVEAMTEHNAFGLPVSRGGDYTMAAAYFLSWDGPRDDRGNVKKHVQEIQFFDEDDREAIKWAVYQHGGVSTSIYADVNGSNLEKSSYYSKEDNAYCYRGKEEPNHDVVIIGW
;
A
#
# COMPACT_ATOMS: atom_id res chain seq x y z
N MET A 1 4.69 -12.77 -34.32
CA MET A 1 3.90 -11.78 -33.57
C MET A 1 2.97 -12.38 -32.51
N LYS A 2 2.41 -13.56 -32.70
CA LYS A 2 1.59 -14.25 -31.67
C LYS A 2 2.36 -14.59 -30.39
N GLY A 3 3.64 -14.85 -30.48
CA GLY A 3 4.46 -15.23 -29.32
C GLY A 3 4.73 -14.11 -28.32
N SER A 4 4.94 -12.88 -28.80
CA SER A 4 5.27 -11.76 -27.91
C SER A 4 4.11 -11.30 -27.02
N ARG A 5 2.86 -11.43 -27.51
CA ARG A 5 1.68 -11.14 -26.68
C ARG A 5 1.54 -12.03 -25.47
N ARG A 6 2.10 -13.22 -25.54
CA ARG A 6 1.99 -14.23 -24.49
C ARG A 6 2.96 -13.99 -23.34
N TYR A 7 4.08 -13.36 -23.64
CA TYR A 7 5.07 -13.00 -22.63
C TYR A 7 4.62 -11.77 -21.81
N ILE A 8 3.83 -10.93 -22.44
CA ILE A 8 3.33 -9.71 -21.80
C ILE A 8 2.20 -10.00 -20.83
N VAL A 9 1.45 -11.10 -21.07
CA VAL A 9 0.21 -11.31 -20.32
C VAL A 9 0.47 -11.78 -18.90
N LEU A 10 1.56 -12.49 -18.63
CA LEU A 10 1.76 -13.02 -17.27
C LEU A 10 3.18 -13.55 -17.09
N GLY A 11 3.86 -13.07 -16.07
CA GLY A 11 5.10 -13.68 -15.62
C GLY A 11 4.96 -15.18 -15.33
N VAL A 12 3.81 -15.59 -14.81
CA VAL A 12 3.47 -17.00 -14.58
C VAL A 12 3.29 -17.80 -15.88
N LEU A 13 2.88 -17.14 -16.94
CA LEU A 13 2.78 -17.78 -18.25
C LEU A 13 4.13 -18.04 -18.89
N LEU A 14 5.17 -17.39 -18.40
CA LEU A 14 6.52 -17.71 -18.82
C LEU A 14 6.84 -19.19 -18.60
N ALA A 15 6.36 -19.76 -17.50
CA ALA A 15 6.50 -21.19 -17.24
C ALA A 15 5.77 -22.05 -18.28
N LEU A 16 4.62 -21.60 -18.76
CA LEU A 16 3.87 -22.29 -19.83
C LEU A 16 4.55 -22.13 -21.19
N VAL A 17 5.19 -20.98 -21.43
CA VAL A 17 6.05 -20.77 -22.60
C VAL A 17 7.20 -21.77 -22.58
N LEU A 18 7.89 -21.89 -21.46
CA LEU A 18 9.00 -22.84 -21.26
C LEU A 18 8.56 -24.30 -21.42
N LEU A 19 7.27 -24.60 -21.15
CA LEU A 19 6.69 -25.90 -21.37
C LEU A 19 6.18 -26.13 -22.81
N GLY A 20 6.39 -25.18 -23.72
CA GLY A 20 6.01 -25.27 -25.10
C GLY A 20 4.50 -25.18 -25.39
N LYS A 21 3.69 -24.86 -24.39
CA LYS A 21 2.22 -24.80 -24.48
C LYS A 21 1.65 -23.52 -25.06
N ILE A 22 2.47 -22.53 -25.28
CA ILE A 22 2.00 -21.20 -25.71
C ILE A 22 1.48 -21.19 -27.14
N ASN A 23 1.88 -22.13 -27.97
CA ASN A 23 1.46 -22.12 -29.36
C ASN A 23 -0.04 -22.39 -29.54
N THR A 24 -0.68 -23.00 -28.57
CA THR A 24 -2.08 -23.40 -28.66
C THR A 24 -3.02 -22.69 -27.71
N TRP A 25 -2.48 -21.90 -26.78
CA TRP A 25 -3.29 -21.35 -25.70
C TRP A 25 -3.96 -20.01 -26.01
N SER A 26 -3.60 -19.38 -27.12
CA SER A 26 -4.23 -18.08 -27.48
C SER A 26 -5.75 -18.13 -27.61
N ASP A 27 -6.25 -19.32 -27.78
CA ASP A 27 -7.66 -19.57 -28.00
C ASP A 27 -8.35 -20.22 -26.79
N ASP A 28 -7.59 -20.62 -25.77
CA ASP A 28 -8.14 -21.29 -24.58
C ASP A 28 -7.43 -20.85 -23.29
N TYR A 29 -7.95 -19.80 -22.68
CA TYR A 29 -7.50 -19.35 -21.37
C TYR A 29 -7.89 -20.27 -20.22
N SER A 30 -8.89 -21.15 -20.44
CA SER A 30 -9.39 -22.02 -19.39
C SER A 30 -8.33 -23.00 -18.87
N GLN A 31 -7.44 -23.44 -19.74
CA GLN A 31 -6.33 -24.34 -19.34
C GLN A 31 -5.30 -23.61 -18.45
N VAL A 32 -5.12 -22.31 -18.66
CA VAL A 32 -4.19 -21.51 -17.85
C VAL A 32 -4.78 -21.25 -16.48
N GLU A 33 -6.05 -20.93 -16.42
CA GLU A 33 -6.77 -20.72 -15.17
C GLU A 33 -6.86 -22.02 -14.35
N ALA A 34 -7.16 -23.16 -15.01
CA ALA A 34 -7.18 -24.46 -14.35
C ALA A 34 -5.80 -24.84 -13.78
N PHE A 35 -4.72 -24.55 -14.53
CA PHE A 35 -3.37 -24.83 -14.07
C PHE A 35 -2.98 -23.93 -12.88
N ARG A 36 -3.30 -22.64 -12.93
CA ARG A 36 -3.10 -21.73 -11.80
C ARG A 36 -3.91 -22.15 -10.59
N GLY A 37 -5.19 -22.48 -10.81
CA GLY A 37 -6.06 -22.94 -9.73
C GLY A 37 -5.50 -24.18 -9.04
N ALA A 38 -5.09 -25.16 -9.80
CA ALA A 38 -4.53 -26.39 -9.25
C ALA A 38 -3.23 -26.17 -8.47
N GLN A 39 -2.35 -25.30 -8.95
CA GLN A 39 -1.10 -24.97 -8.22
C GLN A 39 -1.35 -24.17 -6.95
N LEU A 40 -2.26 -23.21 -6.99
CA LEU A 40 -2.63 -22.44 -5.81
C LEU A 40 -3.31 -23.31 -4.77
N GLU A 41 -4.20 -24.19 -5.21
CA GLU A 41 -4.84 -25.17 -4.32
C GLU A 41 -3.81 -26.10 -3.67
N GLU A 42 -2.83 -26.55 -4.43
CA GLU A 42 -1.78 -27.42 -3.88
C GLU A 42 -0.89 -26.67 -2.86
N GLN A 43 -0.55 -25.43 -3.13
CA GLN A 43 0.23 -24.61 -2.20
C GLN A 43 -0.54 -24.28 -0.92
N VAL A 44 -1.83 -23.97 -1.05
CA VAL A 44 -2.69 -23.68 0.11
C VAL A 44 -2.99 -24.93 0.90
N PHE A 45 -3.10 -26.09 0.23
CA PHE A 45 -3.37 -27.36 0.88
C PHE A 45 -2.20 -27.90 1.71
N TYR A 46 -0.98 -27.55 1.35
CA TYR A 46 0.19 -28.17 1.97
C TYR A 46 0.28 -27.94 3.49
N PRO A 47 0.08 -26.72 4.01
CA PRO A 47 0.05 -26.48 5.44
C PRO A 47 -1.12 -27.13 6.17
N LEU A 48 -2.23 -27.29 5.46
CA LEU A 48 -3.50 -27.77 6.02
C LEU A 48 -3.69 -29.29 5.92
N LYS A 49 -2.80 -30.00 5.21
CA LYS A 49 -2.91 -31.43 4.93
C LYS A 49 -2.89 -32.32 6.18
N ALA A 50 -2.48 -31.84 7.29
CA ALA A 50 -2.34 -32.64 8.50
C ALA A 50 -3.61 -32.71 9.35
N ARG A 51 -4.67 -31.97 9.04
CA ARG A 51 -5.86 -31.86 9.90
C ARG A 51 -7.15 -31.60 9.11
N ASN A 52 -8.30 -31.77 9.72
CA ASN A 52 -9.63 -31.67 9.11
C ASN A 52 -9.90 -30.32 8.43
N ILE A 53 -9.60 -30.25 7.15
CA ILE A 53 -9.82 -29.08 6.30
C ILE A 53 -11.17 -29.24 5.62
N ASN A 54 -11.90 -28.15 5.39
CA ASN A 54 -13.12 -28.20 4.55
C ASN A 54 -12.82 -28.71 3.14
N ALA A 55 -13.82 -29.07 2.38
CA ALA A 55 -13.68 -29.72 1.07
C ALA A 55 -12.91 -28.91 0.03
N THR A 56 -12.79 -27.58 0.22
CA THR A 56 -12.03 -26.68 -0.66
C THR A 56 -10.58 -26.49 -0.22
N GLY A 57 -10.25 -26.87 1.02
CA GLY A 57 -8.94 -26.65 1.62
C GLY A 57 -8.54 -25.18 1.78
N LEU A 58 -9.49 -24.27 1.70
CA LEU A 58 -9.26 -22.83 1.79
C LEU A 58 -9.76 -22.29 3.11
N ALA A 59 -8.92 -21.55 3.80
CA ALA A 59 -9.36 -20.76 4.94
C ALA A 59 -10.08 -19.50 4.46
N THR A 60 -11.08 -19.09 5.23
CA THR A 60 -11.85 -17.87 4.97
C THR A 60 -11.92 -16.99 6.20
N LEU A 61 -11.96 -15.68 5.98
CA LEU A 61 -12.27 -14.68 6.99
C LEU A 61 -13.44 -13.83 6.49
N THR A 62 -14.51 -13.79 7.25
CA THR A 62 -15.66 -12.93 6.96
C THR A 62 -15.68 -11.74 7.94
N VAL A 63 -15.71 -10.53 7.39
CA VAL A 63 -15.78 -9.28 8.15
C VAL A 63 -16.92 -8.44 7.57
N GLY A 64 -18.03 -8.36 8.30
CA GLY A 64 -19.25 -7.73 7.78
C GLY A 64 -19.76 -8.43 6.52
N ASP A 65 -19.81 -7.73 5.41
CA ASP A 65 -20.23 -8.22 4.09
C ASP A 65 -19.07 -8.72 3.19
N ARG A 66 -17.83 -8.60 3.65
CA ARG A 66 -16.64 -9.00 2.92
C ARG A 66 -16.13 -10.37 3.36
N THR A 67 -15.63 -11.15 2.41
CA THR A 67 -14.98 -12.43 2.68
C THR A 67 -13.61 -12.47 2.01
N TYR A 68 -12.59 -12.74 2.82
CA TYR A 68 -11.21 -12.93 2.38
C TYR A 68 -10.91 -14.42 2.32
N HIS A 69 -10.07 -14.82 1.38
CA HIS A 69 -9.69 -16.21 1.17
C HIS A 69 -8.17 -16.37 1.24
N SER A 70 -7.70 -17.47 1.79
CA SER A 70 -6.25 -17.75 1.84
C SER A 70 -5.59 -17.82 0.46
N ARG A 71 -6.37 -18.01 -0.61
CA ARG A 71 -5.89 -17.98 -1.99
C ARG A 71 -5.40 -16.60 -2.45
N SER A 72 -5.95 -15.52 -1.91
CA SER A 72 -5.52 -14.15 -2.26
C SER A 72 -4.17 -13.77 -1.63
N GLY A 73 -3.73 -14.50 -0.62
CA GLY A 73 -2.52 -14.19 0.13
C GLY A 73 -2.76 -13.26 1.32
N ASP A 74 -3.96 -12.71 1.47
CA ASP A 74 -4.28 -11.79 2.57
C ASP A 74 -4.34 -12.49 3.91
N ILE A 75 -4.70 -13.76 3.92
CA ILE A 75 -4.77 -14.59 5.12
C ILE A 75 -4.01 -15.91 4.92
N GLN A 76 -3.45 -16.41 6.01
CA GLN A 76 -2.78 -17.70 6.11
C GLN A 76 -3.19 -18.44 7.37
N VAL A 77 -3.08 -19.75 7.36
CA VAL A 77 -3.22 -20.57 8.56
C VAL A 77 -1.83 -21.02 8.98
N ASN A 78 -1.46 -20.78 10.23
CA ASN A 78 -0.17 -21.24 10.78
C ASN A 78 -0.21 -22.71 11.18
N ASP A 79 0.92 -23.22 11.66
CA ASP A 79 1.05 -24.64 12.06
C ASP A 79 0.18 -25.00 13.28
N ASN A 80 -0.26 -24.02 14.06
CA ASN A 80 -1.18 -24.17 15.20
C ASN A 80 -2.65 -24.11 14.79
N LEU A 81 -2.94 -24.06 13.48
CA LEU A 81 -4.28 -23.86 12.91
C LEU A 81 -4.94 -22.55 13.36
N ARG A 82 -4.16 -21.50 13.47
CA ARG A 82 -4.64 -20.15 13.75
C ARG A 82 -4.60 -19.31 12.50
N LEU A 83 -5.60 -18.46 12.34
CA LEU A 83 -5.69 -17.56 11.19
C LEU A 83 -4.83 -16.33 11.43
N MET A 84 -3.95 -16.08 10.48
CA MET A 84 -3.04 -14.95 10.43
C MET A 84 -3.44 -14.03 9.29
N GLY A 85 -3.35 -12.72 9.48
CA GLY A 85 -3.58 -11.72 8.44
C GLY A 85 -2.28 -11.11 7.93
N SER A 86 -2.20 -10.85 6.64
CA SER A 86 -1.10 -10.07 6.08
C SER A 86 -1.02 -8.68 6.72
N LEU A 87 0.14 -8.06 6.69
CA LEU A 87 0.31 -6.74 7.27
C LEU A 87 -0.63 -5.72 6.63
N ASP A 88 -0.84 -5.81 5.32
CA ASP A 88 -1.75 -4.96 4.56
C ASP A 88 -3.22 -5.17 5.00
N LEU A 89 -3.64 -6.42 5.11
CA LEU A 89 -4.97 -6.75 5.62
C LEU A 89 -5.16 -6.25 7.07
N VAL A 90 -4.16 -6.38 7.92
CA VAL A 90 -4.19 -5.87 9.30
C VAL A 90 -4.37 -4.35 9.32
N GLN A 91 -3.68 -3.62 8.45
CA GLN A 91 -3.87 -2.19 8.30
C GLN A 91 -5.32 -1.86 7.90
N GLU A 92 -5.84 -2.55 6.91
CA GLU A 92 -7.23 -2.37 6.44
C GLU A 92 -8.25 -2.68 7.54
N LEU A 93 -8.16 -3.87 8.15
CA LEU A 93 -9.17 -4.35 9.12
C LEU A 93 -9.18 -3.55 10.42
N PHE A 94 -8.03 -3.12 10.89
CA PHE A 94 -7.90 -2.45 12.19
C PHE A 94 -7.69 -0.94 12.07
N GLY A 95 -7.61 -0.40 10.86
CA GLY A 95 -7.32 1.00 10.67
C GLY A 95 -6.03 1.44 11.33
N ALA A 96 -5.01 0.64 11.18
CA ALA A 96 -3.71 0.86 11.79
C ALA A 96 -2.67 1.18 10.71
N SER A 97 -1.71 2.04 10.99
CA SER A 97 -0.50 2.11 10.17
C SER A 97 0.49 1.06 10.66
N ALA A 98 1.18 0.39 9.75
CA ALA A 98 2.12 -0.65 10.09
C ALA A 98 3.42 -0.53 9.31
N HIS A 99 4.53 -0.89 9.98
CA HIS A 99 5.86 -0.93 9.39
C HIS A 99 6.57 -2.21 9.75
N LEU A 100 7.10 -2.89 8.74
CA LEU A 100 8.02 -4.02 8.89
C LEU A 100 9.46 -3.52 8.68
N TYR A 101 10.33 -3.72 9.66
CA TYR A 101 11.76 -3.41 9.59
C TYR A 101 12.56 -4.59 9.08
N GLU A 102 13.74 -4.34 8.50
CA GLU A 102 14.62 -5.38 7.95
C GLU A 102 15.05 -6.44 8.99
N ASP A 103 15.09 -6.07 10.27
CA ASP A 103 15.43 -6.97 11.38
C ASP A 103 14.22 -7.79 11.88
N GLY A 104 13.09 -7.74 11.16
CA GLY A 104 11.87 -8.44 11.48
C GLY A 104 11.03 -7.79 12.58
N LYS A 105 11.38 -6.58 13.02
CA LYS A 105 10.52 -5.80 13.91
C LYS A 105 9.32 -5.27 13.15
N ILE A 106 8.19 -5.22 13.82
CA ILE A 106 6.94 -4.71 13.28
C ILE A 106 6.44 -3.62 14.24
N LEU A 107 6.21 -2.44 13.72
CA LEU A 107 5.55 -1.35 14.44
C LEU A 107 4.15 -1.19 13.86
N LEU A 108 3.13 -1.31 14.72
CA LEU A 108 1.74 -1.04 14.35
C LEU A 108 1.24 0.10 15.23
N GLU A 109 0.65 1.11 14.63
CA GLU A 109 0.15 2.28 15.34
C GLU A 109 -1.32 2.52 15.03
N ARG A 110 -2.11 2.75 16.10
CA ARG A 110 -3.53 3.07 15.99
C ARG A 110 -3.96 3.99 17.13
N ASN A 111 -4.61 5.11 16.78
CA ASN A 111 -5.17 6.05 17.76
C ASN A 111 -4.22 6.49 18.89
N GLY A 112 -2.91 6.59 18.58
CA GLY A 112 -1.89 6.94 19.55
C GLY A 112 -1.27 5.75 20.30
N ASP A 113 -1.87 4.57 20.24
CA ASP A 113 -1.26 3.35 20.75
C ASP A 113 -0.21 2.81 19.76
N ARG A 114 0.90 2.34 20.31
CA ARG A 114 2.01 1.72 19.58
C ARG A 114 2.16 0.28 19.98
N PHE A 115 2.03 -0.61 19.01
CA PHE A 115 2.29 -2.04 19.20
C PHE A 115 3.61 -2.39 18.52
N ARG A 116 4.47 -3.08 19.24
CA ARG A 116 5.76 -3.56 18.74
C ARG A 116 5.79 -5.07 18.81
N PHE A 117 5.99 -5.69 17.66
CA PHE A 117 6.12 -7.12 17.52
C PHE A 117 7.51 -7.46 16.97
N GLN A 118 7.90 -8.71 17.12
CA GLN A 118 9.07 -9.28 16.48
C GLN A 118 8.66 -10.57 15.80
N THR A 119 9.09 -10.79 14.56
CA THR A 119 8.87 -12.09 13.89
C THR A 119 9.44 -13.24 14.70
N ASP A 120 8.72 -14.36 14.67
CA ASP A 120 9.05 -15.60 15.40
C ASP A 120 9.11 -15.46 16.94
N GLN A 121 8.52 -14.38 17.49
CA GLN A 121 8.43 -14.15 18.93
C GLN A 121 6.99 -13.87 19.35
N VAL A 122 6.60 -14.42 20.49
CA VAL A 122 5.28 -14.21 21.09
C VAL A 122 5.26 -13.02 22.05
N GLU A 123 6.42 -12.55 22.51
CA GLU A 123 6.54 -11.34 23.30
C GLU A 123 6.36 -10.12 22.40
N ALA A 124 5.41 -9.28 22.77
CA ALA A 124 5.12 -8.03 22.10
C ALA A 124 4.95 -6.91 23.13
N ALA A 125 4.82 -5.69 22.69
CA ALA A 125 4.57 -4.57 23.57
C ALA A 125 3.46 -3.67 23.04
N ARG A 126 2.58 -3.21 23.92
CA ARG A 126 1.65 -2.10 23.66
C ARG A 126 2.11 -0.88 24.44
N ASN A 127 2.56 0.14 23.77
CA ASN A 127 3.25 1.28 24.37
C ASN A 127 4.49 0.83 25.15
N GLU A 128 4.44 0.85 26.49
CA GLU A 128 5.50 0.36 27.37
C GLU A 128 5.14 -0.95 28.07
N ASP A 129 3.90 -1.42 27.91
CA ASP A 129 3.41 -2.63 28.58
C ASP A 129 3.75 -3.87 27.73
N LEU A 130 4.29 -4.89 28.39
CA LEU A 130 4.52 -6.19 27.77
C LEU A 130 3.19 -6.90 27.56
N ILE A 131 2.98 -7.42 26.35
CA ILE A 131 1.86 -8.28 26.00
C ILE A 131 2.40 -9.62 25.48
N LEU A 132 1.67 -10.70 25.72
CA LEU A 132 2.01 -12.02 25.25
C LEU A 132 0.97 -12.46 24.22
N LEU A 133 1.43 -12.81 23.04
CA LEU A 133 0.59 -13.33 21.95
C LEU A 133 0.39 -14.84 22.11
N GLU A 134 -0.72 -15.35 21.59
CA GLU A 134 -0.93 -16.79 21.47
C GLU A 134 -0.06 -17.39 20.34
N ASP A 135 0.17 -16.61 19.27
CA ASP A 135 0.96 -17.01 18.11
C ASP A 135 1.94 -15.91 17.68
N ALA A 136 3.14 -16.31 17.28
CA ALA A 136 4.15 -15.38 16.81
C ALA A 136 3.85 -14.87 15.37
N PRO A 137 4.09 -13.58 15.07
CA PRO A 137 4.15 -13.11 13.71
C PRO A 137 5.22 -13.85 12.90
N PHE A 138 4.99 -14.05 11.61
CA PHE A 138 5.97 -14.69 10.74
C PHE A 138 6.01 -14.07 9.35
N ILE A 139 7.09 -14.33 8.60
CA ILE A 139 7.22 -13.95 7.18
C ILE A 139 7.17 -15.23 6.34
N ARG A 140 6.34 -15.20 5.29
CA ARG A 140 6.24 -16.25 4.28
C ARG A 140 6.12 -15.62 2.88
N GLU A 141 6.99 -16.00 1.95
CA GLU A 141 7.00 -15.46 0.59
C GLU A 141 7.02 -13.92 0.54
N ASP A 142 7.89 -13.34 1.39
CA ASP A 142 8.08 -11.89 1.56
C ASP A 142 6.85 -11.13 2.10
N VAL A 143 5.81 -11.84 2.54
CA VAL A 143 4.63 -11.27 3.21
C VAL A 143 4.73 -11.53 4.72
N CYS A 144 4.53 -10.47 5.50
CA CYS A 144 4.48 -10.54 6.95
C CYS A 144 3.04 -10.78 7.42
N TYR A 145 2.85 -11.76 8.30
CA TYR A 145 1.56 -12.16 8.86
C TYR A 145 1.52 -11.99 10.37
N LEU A 146 0.43 -11.41 10.86
CA LEU A 146 0.16 -11.21 12.27
C LEU A 146 -1.05 -12.03 12.75
N PRO A 147 -1.09 -12.43 14.03
CA PRO A 147 -2.17 -13.21 14.59
C PRO A 147 -3.45 -12.38 14.74
N LEU A 148 -4.47 -12.68 13.93
CA LEU A 148 -5.73 -11.90 13.91
C LEU A 148 -6.49 -11.97 15.22
N LYS A 149 -6.47 -13.14 15.90
CA LYS A 149 -7.14 -13.29 17.21
C LYS A 149 -6.54 -12.33 18.24
N ASP A 150 -5.22 -12.33 18.39
CA ASP A 150 -4.53 -11.48 19.36
C ASP A 150 -4.79 -10.00 19.08
N LEU A 151 -4.77 -9.60 17.80
CA LEU A 151 -5.10 -8.24 17.41
C LEU A 151 -6.56 -7.89 17.71
N CYS A 152 -7.50 -8.82 17.49
CA CYS A 152 -8.90 -8.60 17.85
C CYS A 152 -9.06 -8.35 19.35
N ASP A 153 -8.36 -9.11 20.18
CA ASP A 153 -8.39 -8.93 21.64
C ASP A 153 -7.83 -7.54 22.04
N GLN A 154 -6.75 -7.09 21.39
CA GLN A 154 -6.16 -5.79 21.66
C GLN A 154 -7.04 -4.62 21.18
N PHE A 155 -7.80 -4.81 20.13
CA PHE A 155 -8.62 -3.77 19.50
C PHE A 155 -10.12 -3.89 19.82
N SER A 156 -10.49 -4.77 20.75
CA SER A 156 -11.88 -4.98 21.19
C SER A 156 -12.83 -5.36 20.05
N CYS A 157 -12.33 -6.17 19.12
CA CYS A 157 -13.13 -6.76 18.05
C CYS A 157 -13.61 -8.15 18.48
N SER A 158 -14.80 -8.56 18.03
CA SER A 158 -15.21 -9.95 18.16
C SER A 158 -14.48 -10.82 17.14
N TYR A 159 -14.09 -12.02 17.55
CA TYR A 159 -13.43 -12.99 16.67
C TYR A 159 -13.93 -14.38 17.02
N ALA A 160 -14.42 -15.10 16.02
CA ALA A 160 -14.82 -16.50 16.16
C ALA A 160 -14.13 -17.32 15.08
N TRP A 161 -13.50 -18.43 15.47
CA TRP A 161 -12.81 -19.37 14.60
C TRP A 161 -13.46 -20.74 14.67
N ASP A 162 -13.87 -21.25 13.51
CA ASP A 162 -14.32 -22.63 13.32
C ASP A 162 -13.20 -23.44 12.67
N GLU A 163 -12.49 -24.24 13.47
CA GLU A 163 -11.39 -25.06 13.00
C GLU A 163 -11.84 -26.10 11.99
N ALA A 164 -13.06 -26.64 12.14
CA ALA A 164 -13.57 -27.69 11.24
C ALA A 164 -13.92 -27.13 9.86
N ALA A 165 -14.42 -25.93 9.82
CA ALA A 165 -14.74 -25.22 8.57
C ALA A 165 -13.55 -24.44 8.01
N CYS A 166 -12.45 -24.29 8.76
CA CYS A 166 -11.38 -23.34 8.46
C CYS A 166 -11.90 -21.93 8.15
N ALA A 167 -12.85 -21.46 8.95
CA ALA A 167 -13.54 -20.20 8.74
C ALA A 167 -13.51 -19.33 9.98
N ALA A 168 -13.14 -18.07 9.80
CA ALA A 168 -13.25 -17.06 10.85
C ALA A 168 -14.35 -16.06 10.52
N THR A 169 -14.97 -15.54 11.56
CA THR A 169 -15.81 -14.35 11.50
C THR A 169 -15.25 -13.30 12.44
N MET A 170 -15.29 -12.06 12.01
CA MET A 170 -14.81 -10.92 12.77
C MET A 170 -15.80 -9.78 12.65
N GLU A 171 -16.10 -9.12 13.77
CA GLU A 171 -16.89 -7.90 13.78
C GLU A 171 -16.08 -6.83 14.55
N SER A 172 -15.95 -5.67 13.96
CA SER A 172 -15.33 -4.54 14.64
C SER A 172 -16.31 -3.95 15.66
N GLY A 173 -15.86 -3.83 16.89
CA GLY A 173 -16.66 -3.25 17.98
C GLY A 173 -16.93 -1.75 17.81
N ASN A 174 -16.27 -1.08 16.89
CA ASN A 174 -16.41 0.36 16.60
C ASN A 174 -16.02 0.63 15.16
N ALA A 175 -16.95 0.48 14.23
CA ALA A 175 -16.71 0.72 12.81
C ALA A 175 -16.36 2.18 12.44
N ASP A 176 -16.66 3.14 13.33
CA ASP A 176 -16.62 4.57 13.01
C ASP A 176 -15.44 5.35 13.62
N ALA A 177 -14.47 4.69 14.28
CA ALA A 177 -13.47 5.42 15.08
C ALA A 177 -12.01 5.12 14.69
N PHE A 178 -11.68 5.04 13.40
CA PHE A 178 -10.37 4.55 13.01
C PHE A 178 -9.34 5.65 12.70
N LEU A 179 -9.76 6.79 12.22
CA LEU A 179 -8.83 7.89 11.96
C LEU A 179 -8.74 8.83 13.17
N PRO A 180 -7.53 9.23 13.57
CA PRO A 180 -7.39 10.23 14.62
C PRO A 180 -7.93 11.59 14.17
N ASP A 181 -8.35 12.43 15.10
CA ASP A 181 -8.81 13.80 14.80
C ASP A 181 -7.73 14.63 14.10
N ARG A 182 -6.48 14.29 14.32
CA ARG A 182 -5.31 14.98 13.78
C ARG A 182 -4.19 13.99 13.49
N TYR A 183 -3.60 14.08 12.31
CA TYR A 183 -2.49 13.24 11.88
C TYR A 183 -1.45 14.06 11.13
N ASP A 184 -0.16 13.75 11.35
CA ASP A 184 0.97 14.48 10.76
C ASP A 184 2.13 13.52 10.50
N LEU A 185 2.47 13.29 9.23
CA LEU A 185 3.55 12.41 8.81
C LEU A 185 4.93 12.88 9.28
N ARG A 186 5.09 14.17 9.57
CA ARG A 186 6.35 14.71 10.14
C ARG A 186 6.63 14.13 11.53
N ALA A 187 5.60 13.94 12.32
CA ALA A 187 5.71 13.33 13.65
C ALA A 187 5.96 11.80 13.60
N ARG A 188 5.94 11.22 12.41
CA ARG A 188 6.11 9.79 12.14
C ARG A 188 7.37 9.46 11.36
N ASP A 189 8.21 10.45 11.08
CA ASP A 189 9.37 10.34 10.19
C ASP A 189 9.02 9.81 8.77
N ARG A 190 7.77 10.05 8.34
CA ARG A 190 7.23 9.63 7.04
C ARG A 190 6.95 10.80 6.09
N ALA A 191 7.17 12.03 6.51
CA ALA A 191 7.06 13.16 5.59
C ALA A 191 8.22 13.16 4.59
N PRO A 192 7.96 13.32 3.29
CA PRO A 192 9.03 13.42 2.30
C PRO A 192 9.84 14.69 2.51
N GLU A 193 11.07 14.71 2.02
CA GLU A 193 11.91 15.89 2.01
C GLU A 193 11.25 17.02 1.20
N ILE A 194 11.33 18.23 1.73
CA ILE A 194 10.83 19.41 1.01
C ILE A 194 11.90 19.84 0.02
N LEU A 195 11.58 19.75 -1.25
CA LEU A 195 12.47 20.11 -2.35
C LEU A 195 11.91 21.32 -3.10
N ASP A 196 12.80 22.11 -3.69
CA ASP A 196 12.45 23.30 -4.48
C ASP A 196 12.58 23.01 -5.97
N GLN A 197 11.49 23.14 -6.73
CA GLN A 197 11.49 23.00 -8.18
C GLN A 197 12.13 24.20 -8.92
N GLY A 198 12.43 25.27 -8.21
CA GLY A 198 12.95 26.52 -8.78
C GLY A 198 11.96 27.13 -9.78
N SER A 199 12.46 27.52 -10.96
CA SER A 199 11.65 28.12 -12.02
C SER A 199 11.08 27.11 -13.04
N THR A 200 11.18 25.81 -12.75
CA THR A 200 10.69 24.76 -13.66
C THR A 200 9.19 24.48 -13.43
N SER A 201 8.54 23.86 -14.41
CA SER A 201 7.14 23.42 -14.30
C SER A 201 7.05 21.93 -13.97
N THR A 202 7.77 21.48 -12.94
CA THR A 202 7.95 20.07 -12.60
C THR A 202 7.29 19.65 -11.28
N CYS A 203 6.40 20.47 -10.72
CA CYS A 203 5.68 20.20 -9.47
C CYS A 203 5.04 18.79 -9.44
N TRP A 204 4.44 18.37 -10.54
CA TRP A 204 3.83 17.06 -10.71
C TRP A 204 4.81 15.90 -10.42
N ALA A 205 6.06 16.04 -10.88
CA ALA A 205 7.08 15.02 -10.65
C ALA A 205 7.59 15.03 -9.20
N TYR A 206 7.78 16.24 -8.62
CA TYR A 206 8.12 16.38 -7.21
C TYR A 206 7.04 15.79 -6.29
N ALA A 207 5.78 16.08 -6.56
CA ALA A 207 4.67 15.58 -5.76
C ALA A 207 4.55 14.05 -5.86
N ALA A 208 4.64 13.49 -7.05
CA ALA A 208 4.55 12.04 -7.26
C ALA A 208 5.72 11.28 -6.60
N LEU A 209 6.97 11.76 -6.78
CA LEU A 209 8.13 11.15 -6.13
C LEU A 209 8.13 11.39 -4.62
N GLY A 210 7.60 12.51 -4.15
CA GLY A 210 7.39 12.78 -2.73
C GLY A 210 6.40 11.80 -2.10
N ALA A 211 5.27 11.53 -2.75
CA ALA A 211 4.32 10.53 -2.29
C ALA A 211 4.94 9.14 -2.20
N LEU A 212 5.66 8.71 -3.24
CA LEU A 212 6.39 7.44 -3.23
C LEU A 212 7.44 7.38 -2.12
N SER A 213 8.21 8.44 -1.93
CA SER A 213 9.22 8.49 -0.86
C SER A 213 8.58 8.38 0.52
N SER A 214 7.41 9.01 0.71
CA SER A 214 6.66 8.95 1.96
C SER A 214 6.19 7.54 2.30
N GLU A 215 5.75 6.76 1.31
CA GLU A 215 5.38 5.35 1.50
C GLU A 215 6.56 4.52 2.01
N LEU A 216 7.75 4.76 1.47
CA LEU A 216 8.95 3.99 1.80
C LEU A 216 9.61 4.42 3.12
N LEU A 217 9.31 5.62 3.60
CA LEU A 217 9.83 6.12 4.87
C LEU A 217 9.16 5.47 6.09
N PRO A 218 9.88 5.29 7.19
CA PRO A 218 11.29 5.63 7.44
C PRO A 218 12.29 4.54 7.01
N LEU A 219 11.82 3.43 6.45
CA LEU A 219 12.64 2.24 6.15
C LEU A 219 13.64 2.50 5.04
N GLU A 220 13.23 3.22 4.02
CA GLU A 220 14.08 3.55 2.88
C GLU A 220 14.10 5.05 2.63
N LYS A 221 15.30 5.62 2.57
CA LYS A 221 15.55 7.05 2.30
C LYS A 221 16.29 7.18 0.97
N THR A 222 15.62 6.84 -0.12
CA THR A 222 16.20 6.96 -1.45
C THR A 222 15.82 8.31 -2.05
N ALA A 223 16.83 9.06 -2.51
CA ALA A 223 16.60 10.22 -3.35
C ALA A 223 16.29 9.77 -4.78
N TYR A 224 15.12 10.12 -5.27
CA TYR A 224 14.71 9.86 -6.65
C TYR A 224 14.91 11.08 -7.52
N SER A 225 15.36 10.85 -8.75
CA SER A 225 15.65 11.91 -9.71
C SER A 225 14.37 12.42 -10.39
N VAL A 226 14.02 13.68 -10.10
CA VAL A 226 12.95 14.39 -10.80
C VAL A 226 13.32 14.59 -12.27
N GLU A 227 14.59 14.90 -12.56
CA GLU A 227 15.08 15.05 -13.93
C GLU A 227 14.86 13.77 -14.75
N ALA A 228 15.22 12.61 -14.19
CA ALA A 228 14.97 11.33 -14.85
C ALA A 228 13.47 11.11 -15.15
N MET A 229 12.56 11.42 -14.23
CA MET A 229 11.12 11.32 -14.47
C MET A 229 10.66 12.27 -15.59
N THR A 230 11.16 13.49 -15.63
CA THR A 230 10.75 14.47 -16.62
C THR A 230 11.33 14.19 -18.00
N GLU A 231 12.49 13.56 -18.09
CA GLU A 231 13.12 13.18 -19.35
C GLU A 231 12.61 11.83 -19.91
N HIS A 232 12.29 10.89 -19.05
CA HIS A 232 11.89 9.52 -19.42
C HIS A 232 10.37 9.29 -19.39
N ASN A 233 9.55 10.32 -19.18
CA ASN A 233 8.10 10.18 -19.36
C ASN A 233 7.79 9.95 -20.85
N ALA A 234 6.85 9.11 -21.15
CA ALA A 234 6.53 8.72 -22.53
C ALA A 234 5.89 9.83 -23.40
N PHE A 235 5.64 11.02 -22.84
CA PHE A 235 4.90 12.09 -23.50
C PHE A 235 5.77 13.00 -24.38
N GLY A 236 7.09 13.02 -24.17
CA GLY A 236 8.02 13.82 -24.98
C GLY A 236 7.76 15.32 -24.90
N LEU A 237 7.15 15.79 -23.82
CA LEU A 237 6.85 17.21 -23.61
C LEU A 237 8.08 17.92 -23.04
N PRO A 238 8.38 19.16 -23.48
CA PRO A 238 9.42 19.94 -22.85
C PRO A 238 9.02 20.30 -21.42
N VAL A 239 10.00 20.30 -20.49
CA VAL A 239 9.82 20.58 -19.06
C VAL A 239 9.02 21.87 -18.80
N SER A 240 9.18 22.88 -19.65
CA SER A 240 8.46 24.16 -19.55
C SER A 240 6.94 24.05 -19.78
N ARG A 241 6.46 22.94 -20.32
CA ARG A 241 5.02 22.70 -20.53
C ARG A 241 4.31 22.23 -19.28
N GLY A 242 5.07 21.84 -18.26
CA GLY A 242 4.51 21.20 -17.09
C GLY A 242 4.09 19.76 -17.36
N GLY A 243 3.26 19.25 -16.50
CA GLY A 243 2.70 17.89 -16.55
C GLY A 243 1.66 17.74 -15.46
N ASP A 244 1.17 16.54 -15.30
CA ASP A 244 0.18 16.19 -14.30
C ASP A 244 0.39 14.75 -13.77
N TYR A 245 -0.49 14.33 -12.88
CA TYR A 245 -0.44 12.99 -12.27
C TYR A 245 -0.54 11.85 -13.30
N THR A 246 -1.12 12.07 -14.49
CA THR A 246 -1.21 11.03 -15.53
C THR A 246 0.16 10.74 -16.14
N MET A 247 1.01 11.75 -16.25
CA MET A 247 2.40 11.58 -16.68
C MET A 247 3.23 10.83 -15.64
N ALA A 248 3.03 11.14 -14.36
CA ALA A 248 3.67 10.41 -13.28
C ALA A 248 3.23 8.94 -13.26
N ALA A 249 1.92 8.69 -13.35
CA ALA A 249 1.39 7.34 -13.41
C ALA A 249 1.93 6.54 -14.61
N ALA A 250 1.98 7.14 -15.80
CA ALA A 250 2.53 6.50 -16.99
C ALA A 250 4.02 6.14 -16.81
N TYR A 251 4.81 7.03 -16.22
CA TYR A 251 6.21 6.77 -15.93
C TYR A 251 6.38 5.59 -14.97
N PHE A 252 5.65 5.55 -13.88
CA PHE A 252 5.73 4.44 -12.92
C PHE A 252 5.24 3.12 -13.52
N LEU A 253 4.13 3.13 -14.27
CA LEU A 253 3.56 1.93 -14.87
C LEU A 253 4.36 1.39 -16.06
N SER A 254 5.19 2.20 -16.69
CA SER A 254 6.13 1.75 -17.73
C SER A 254 7.31 0.93 -17.17
N TRP A 255 7.50 0.94 -15.85
CA TRP A 255 8.63 0.35 -15.15
C TRP A 255 9.99 0.96 -15.52
N ASP A 256 9.98 2.15 -16.07
CA ASP A 256 11.17 2.90 -16.45
C ASP A 256 11.78 3.72 -15.30
N GLY A 257 11.12 3.73 -14.17
CA GLY A 257 11.53 4.37 -12.92
C GLY A 257 10.70 3.90 -11.73
N PRO A 258 10.91 4.47 -10.54
CA PRO A 258 11.76 5.64 -10.26
C PRO A 258 13.25 5.34 -10.35
N ARG A 259 14.02 6.35 -10.79
CA ARG A 259 15.47 6.29 -10.93
C ARG A 259 16.17 7.13 -9.87
N ASP A 260 17.36 6.72 -9.49
CA ASP A 260 18.25 7.55 -8.68
C ASP A 260 18.99 8.60 -9.56
N ASP A 261 19.78 9.49 -8.93
CA ASP A 261 20.55 10.53 -9.61
C ASP A 261 21.64 9.96 -10.55
N ARG A 262 21.91 8.65 -10.48
CA ARG A 262 22.84 7.95 -11.36
C ARG A 262 22.13 7.30 -12.55
N GLY A 263 20.82 7.46 -12.65
CA GLY A 263 19.97 6.91 -13.70
C GLY A 263 19.60 5.43 -13.50
N ASN A 264 19.89 4.82 -12.34
CA ASN A 264 19.52 3.43 -12.10
C ASN A 264 18.06 3.35 -11.66
N VAL A 265 17.29 2.43 -12.23
CA VAL A 265 15.95 2.09 -11.75
C VAL A 265 16.07 1.45 -10.37
N LYS A 266 15.38 1.99 -9.38
CA LYS A 266 15.48 1.56 -7.98
C LYS A 266 14.30 0.70 -7.55
N LYS A 267 13.14 0.99 -8.08
CA LYS A 267 11.87 0.33 -7.73
C LYS A 267 11.02 0.14 -8.98
N HIS A 268 10.03 -0.72 -8.85
CA HIS A 268 8.92 -0.83 -9.78
C HIS A 268 7.64 -0.64 -9.00
N VAL A 269 6.88 0.40 -9.35
CA VAL A 269 5.59 0.65 -8.73
C VAL A 269 4.61 -0.43 -9.18
N GLN A 270 4.01 -1.14 -8.22
CA GLN A 270 3.09 -2.25 -8.46
C GLN A 270 1.65 -1.77 -8.55
N GLU A 271 1.32 -0.73 -7.78
CA GLU A 271 -0.03 -0.21 -7.65
C GLU A 271 -0.01 1.31 -7.59
N ILE A 272 -1.03 1.94 -8.18
CA ILE A 272 -1.32 3.37 -8.05
C ILE A 272 -2.80 3.50 -7.78
N GLN A 273 -3.16 4.13 -6.68
CA GLN A 273 -4.54 4.37 -6.30
C GLN A 273 -4.93 5.82 -6.63
N PHE A 274 -6.12 5.99 -7.18
CA PHE A 274 -6.72 7.28 -7.45
C PHE A 274 -7.96 7.46 -6.60
N PHE A 275 -8.08 8.61 -5.98
CA PHE A 275 -9.20 8.97 -5.10
C PHE A 275 -9.99 10.11 -5.72
N ASP A 276 -11.30 10.12 -5.50
CA ASP A 276 -12.14 11.27 -5.78
C ASP A 276 -11.74 12.43 -4.87
N GLU A 277 -11.68 13.64 -5.39
CA GLU A 277 -11.28 14.84 -4.64
C GLU A 277 -12.21 15.16 -3.47
N ASP A 278 -13.46 14.75 -3.54
CA ASP A 278 -14.47 14.92 -2.49
C ASP A 278 -14.42 13.78 -1.44
N ASP A 279 -13.75 12.67 -1.73
CA ASP A 279 -13.63 11.54 -0.80
C ASP A 279 -12.51 11.76 0.23
N ARG A 280 -12.78 12.66 1.16
CA ARG A 280 -11.82 13.03 2.21
C ARG A 280 -11.49 11.87 3.15
N GLU A 281 -12.40 10.96 3.33
CA GLU A 281 -12.19 9.77 4.18
C GLU A 281 -11.18 8.83 3.51
N ALA A 282 -11.37 8.47 2.24
CA ALA A 282 -10.43 7.65 1.51
C ALA A 282 -9.04 8.29 1.43
N ILE A 283 -8.97 9.62 1.19
CA ILE A 283 -7.70 10.36 1.18
C ILE A 283 -6.99 10.30 2.54
N LYS A 284 -7.71 10.52 3.64
CA LYS A 284 -7.15 10.40 4.99
C LYS A 284 -6.65 8.99 5.28
N TRP A 285 -7.43 7.98 4.90
CA TRP A 285 -7.02 6.58 5.01
C TRP A 285 -5.74 6.31 4.24
N ALA A 286 -5.63 6.79 3.00
CA ALA A 286 -4.42 6.65 2.20
C ALA A 286 -3.21 7.30 2.86
N VAL A 287 -3.36 8.53 3.39
CA VAL A 287 -2.28 9.20 4.13
C VAL A 287 -1.89 8.44 5.39
N TYR A 288 -2.86 7.87 6.08
CA TYR A 288 -2.62 7.13 7.32
C TYR A 288 -1.89 5.81 7.08
N GLN A 289 -2.32 5.04 6.09
CA GLN A 289 -1.78 3.72 5.77
C GLN A 289 -0.50 3.82 4.94
N HIS A 290 -0.55 4.57 3.86
CA HIS A 290 0.48 4.57 2.82
C HIS A 290 1.43 5.76 2.86
N GLY A 291 1.11 6.83 3.56
CA GLY A 291 1.95 8.04 3.59
C GLY A 291 1.41 9.16 2.71
N GLY A 292 2.28 10.00 2.17
CA GLY A 292 1.87 11.20 1.45
C GLY A 292 1.03 10.91 0.20
N VAL A 293 -0.02 11.70 0.00
CA VAL A 293 -0.88 11.64 -1.19
C VAL A 293 -0.62 12.85 -2.08
N SER A 294 -0.23 12.60 -3.33
CA SER A 294 -0.06 13.66 -4.33
C SER A 294 -1.42 14.25 -4.72
N THR A 295 -1.51 15.56 -4.79
CA THR A 295 -2.73 16.27 -5.16
C THR A 295 -2.43 17.58 -5.86
N SER A 296 -3.40 18.11 -6.59
CA SER A 296 -3.29 19.40 -7.29
C SER A 296 -4.07 20.48 -6.56
N ILE A 297 -3.52 21.67 -6.50
CA ILE A 297 -4.16 22.86 -5.94
C ILE A 297 -4.05 24.03 -6.91
N TYR A 298 -4.94 25.01 -6.79
CA TYR A 298 -4.67 26.32 -7.36
C TYR A 298 -3.81 27.14 -6.41
N ALA A 299 -2.58 27.43 -6.81
CA ALA A 299 -1.66 28.28 -6.06
C ALA A 299 -1.67 29.69 -6.65
N ASP A 300 -2.29 30.64 -5.94
CA ASP A 300 -2.29 32.06 -6.30
C ASP A 300 -0.96 32.68 -5.88
N VAL A 301 0.07 32.44 -6.68
CA VAL A 301 1.43 32.94 -6.42
C VAL A 301 1.71 34.23 -7.15
N ASN A 302 1.58 35.33 -6.48
CA ASN A 302 2.06 36.62 -6.96
C ASN A 302 3.57 36.77 -6.70
N GLY A 303 4.39 36.46 -7.71
CA GLY A 303 5.85 36.56 -7.62
C GLY A 303 6.49 35.53 -6.67
N SER A 304 6.08 34.28 -6.75
CA SER A 304 6.65 33.14 -6.01
C SER A 304 6.41 33.15 -4.50
N ASN A 305 5.46 33.91 -4.00
CA ASN A 305 5.17 33.97 -2.57
C ASN A 305 3.66 33.81 -2.29
N LEU A 306 3.28 32.62 -1.81
CA LEU A 306 1.91 32.29 -1.43
C LEU A 306 1.37 33.18 -0.31
N GLU A 307 2.22 33.64 0.61
CA GLU A 307 1.84 34.51 1.73
C GLU A 307 1.33 35.89 1.29
N LYS A 308 1.57 36.27 0.03
CA LYS A 308 1.05 37.51 -0.56
C LYS A 308 -0.33 37.36 -1.20
N SER A 309 -0.80 36.13 -1.31
CA SER A 309 -2.13 35.87 -1.82
C SER A 309 -3.21 36.39 -0.87
N SER A 310 -4.31 36.88 -1.45
CA SER A 310 -5.51 37.24 -0.67
C SER A 310 -6.22 36.04 -0.03
N TYR A 311 -5.84 34.84 -0.43
CA TYR A 311 -6.36 33.58 0.09
C TYR A 311 -5.51 33.00 1.24
N TYR A 312 -4.44 33.70 1.64
CA TYR A 312 -3.56 33.29 2.74
C TYR A 312 -3.93 34.02 4.04
N SER A 313 -4.21 33.26 5.08
CA SER A 313 -4.38 33.77 6.44
C SER A 313 -3.06 33.73 7.19
N LYS A 314 -2.56 34.89 7.61
CA LYS A 314 -1.35 34.98 8.46
C LYS A 314 -1.60 34.51 9.89
N GLU A 315 -2.83 34.65 10.35
CA GLU A 315 -3.23 34.26 11.72
C GLU A 315 -3.21 32.73 11.86
N ASP A 316 -3.78 32.03 10.86
CA ASP A 316 -3.89 30.57 10.87
C ASP A 316 -2.67 29.91 10.20
N ASN A 317 -1.79 30.69 9.58
CA ASN A 317 -0.73 30.21 8.72
C ASN A 317 -1.24 29.23 7.66
N ALA A 318 -2.35 29.59 7.01
CA ALA A 318 -3.10 28.72 6.14
C ALA A 318 -3.47 29.39 4.82
N TYR A 319 -3.43 28.62 3.75
CA TYR A 319 -3.91 29.01 2.44
C TYR A 319 -5.22 28.27 2.12
N CYS A 320 -6.26 29.00 1.72
CA CYS A 320 -7.56 28.43 1.37
C CYS A 320 -8.11 29.14 0.12
N TYR A 321 -7.92 28.53 -1.04
CA TYR A 321 -8.46 29.05 -2.29
C TYR A 321 -9.97 28.81 -2.36
N ARG A 322 -10.71 29.86 -2.77
CA ARG A 322 -12.17 29.84 -2.92
C ARG A 322 -12.62 30.35 -4.29
N GLY A 323 -11.72 30.40 -5.24
CA GLY A 323 -11.97 30.84 -6.60
C GLY A 323 -12.51 29.72 -7.49
N LYS A 324 -12.44 29.94 -8.79
CA LYS A 324 -12.93 29.00 -9.82
C LYS A 324 -11.85 28.64 -10.85
N GLU A 325 -10.61 29.07 -10.61
CA GLU A 325 -9.51 28.74 -11.51
C GLU A 325 -9.09 27.29 -11.32
N GLU A 326 -8.72 26.64 -12.39
CA GLU A 326 -8.25 25.28 -12.40
C GLU A 326 -6.93 25.14 -11.62
N PRO A 327 -6.64 23.98 -11.01
CA PRO A 327 -5.39 23.71 -10.36
C PRO A 327 -4.19 23.98 -11.26
N ASN A 328 -3.12 24.54 -10.68
CA ASN A 328 -1.91 24.91 -11.40
C ASN A 328 -0.62 24.49 -10.70
N HIS A 329 -0.74 23.77 -9.60
CA HIS A 329 0.40 23.34 -8.80
C HIS A 329 0.11 22.01 -8.08
N ASP A 330 1.11 21.13 -8.07
CA ASP A 330 1.00 19.83 -7.38
C ASP A 330 1.80 19.82 -6.09
N VAL A 331 1.21 19.23 -5.06
CA VAL A 331 1.73 19.15 -3.70
C VAL A 331 1.48 17.76 -3.11
N VAL A 332 2.02 17.50 -1.92
CA VAL A 332 1.77 16.26 -1.18
C VAL A 332 1.00 16.56 0.10
N ILE A 333 -0.14 15.89 0.28
CA ILE A 333 -0.87 15.88 1.55
C ILE A 333 -0.08 15.03 2.53
N ILE A 334 0.27 15.58 3.67
CA ILE A 334 1.06 14.90 4.72
C ILE A 334 0.34 14.81 6.06
N GLY A 335 -0.95 15.13 6.10
CA GLY A 335 -1.74 15.06 7.32
C GLY A 335 -3.01 15.91 7.28
N TRP A 336 -3.69 15.95 8.41
CA TRP A 336 -4.90 16.74 8.65
C TRP A 336 -5.00 17.18 10.09
#